data_a663af62b429e6aad2d0e7f3b865dbee
#
_entry.id   a663af62b429e6aad2d0e7f3b865dbee
#
_cell.length_a   1.000
_cell.length_b   1.000
_cell.length_c   1.000
_cell.angle_alpha   90.00
_cell.angle_beta   90.00
_cell.angle_gamma   90.00
#
_symmetry.space_group_name_H-M   'P 1'
#
loop_
_entity.id
_entity.type
_entity.pdbx_description
1 polymer ?
#
loop_
_entity_poly.entity_id
_entity_poly.type
_entity_poly.pdbx_seq_one_letter_code
_entity_poly.pdbx_strand_id
1 'polypeptide(L)'
;MNSKYKTVKYKKSKPSDIDDLVSIEEPLEMVVRYKKENEWIDNSISITMRTPKNDEDLIVGLLFCEGIVQKISEIEKVELLGDKVGRFDLQNKIRVTLNSGENLDIKHLRRNFLTNSSCGVCGKTSMDSLEIICKTKINKDVPKIKNSLITKIPDLLRQSQSEFSKTGGIHASALFNKEGKIGRASCRERV
;
A
#
# COMPACT_ATOMS: atom_id res chain seq x y z
N MET A 1 0.85 5.75 -12.77
CA MET A 1 0.46 5.39 -14.16
C MET A 1 -0.90 6.00 -14.45
N ASN A 2 -1.08 6.65 -15.61
CA ASN A 2 -2.34 7.35 -15.95
C ASN A 2 -2.71 7.15 -17.42
N SER A 3 -3.96 7.42 -17.76
CA SER A 3 -4.51 7.34 -19.11
C SER A 3 -5.28 8.62 -19.43
N LYS A 4 -5.29 8.99 -20.71
CA LYS A 4 -6.06 10.14 -21.20
C LYS A 4 -7.50 9.74 -21.49
N TYR A 5 -8.43 10.57 -21.08
CA TYR A 5 -9.85 10.44 -21.36
C TYR A 5 -10.43 11.76 -21.83
N LYS A 6 -11.30 11.69 -22.83
CA LYS A 6 -12.12 12.85 -23.22
C LYS A 6 -13.25 13.01 -22.22
N THR A 7 -13.35 14.16 -21.61
CA THR A 7 -14.39 14.49 -20.65
C THR A 7 -15.02 15.85 -20.95
N VAL A 8 -16.20 16.09 -20.39
CA VAL A 8 -16.85 17.38 -20.46
C VAL A 8 -16.73 18.08 -19.12
N LYS A 9 -16.00 19.17 -19.08
CA LYS A 9 -15.86 20.00 -17.89
C LYS A 9 -16.88 21.12 -17.87
N TYR A 10 -17.63 21.24 -16.80
CA TYR A 10 -18.56 22.33 -16.59
C TYR A 10 -17.92 23.44 -15.75
N LYS A 11 -17.81 24.62 -16.32
CA LYS A 11 -17.38 25.82 -15.59
C LYS A 11 -18.47 26.89 -15.70
N LYS A 12 -19.06 27.29 -14.56
CA LYS A 12 -20.21 28.21 -14.49
C LYS A 12 -21.33 27.79 -15.46
N SER A 13 -21.70 26.51 -15.42
CA SER A 13 -22.74 25.88 -16.26
C SER A 13 -22.46 25.85 -17.78
N LYS A 14 -21.26 26.23 -18.22
CA LYS A 14 -20.84 26.09 -19.62
C LYS A 14 -20.01 24.82 -19.79
N PRO A 15 -20.42 23.90 -20.69
CA PRO A 15 -19.63 22.72 -21.01
C PRO A 15 -18.41 23.07 -21.84
N SER A 16 -17.33 22.36 -21.65
CA SER A 16 -16.14 22.40 -22.51
C SER A 16 -15.54 21.01 -22.61
N ASP A 17 -15.23 20.56 -23.80
CA ASP A 17 -14.52 19.29 -23.99
C ASP A 17 -13.06 19.48 -23.59
N ILE A 18 -12.56 18.58 -22.78
CA ILE A 18 -11.17 18.56 -22.35
C ILE A 18 -10.60 17.13 -22.39
N ASP A 19 -9.30 17.03 -22.60
CA ASP A 19 -8.55 15.83 -22.33
C ASP A 19 -8.12 15.85 -20.87
N ASP A 20 -8.56 14.86 -20.09
CA ASP A 20 -8.22 14.72 -18.69
C ASP A 20 -7.35 13.49 -18.47
N LEU A 21 -6.54 13.49 -17.40
CA LEU A 21 -5.70 12.39 -16.98
C LEU A 21 -6.32 11.69 -15.78
N VAL A 22 -6.51 10.38 -15.92
CA VAL A 22 -7.08 9.54 -14.85
C VAL A 22 -6.04 8.49 -14.47
N SER A 23 -5.83 8.30 -13.16
CA SER A 23 -4.97 7.22 -12.65
C SER A 23 -5.57 5.86 -13.00
N ILE A 24 -4.71 4.94 -13.41
CA ILE A 24 -5.10 3.57 -13.74
C ILE A 24 -5.13 2.76 -12.45
N GLU A 25 -6.22 2.02 -12.27
CA GLU A 25 -6.39 1.04 -11.20
C GLU A 25 -6.53 -0.36 -11.80
N GLU A 26 -5.78 -1.31 -11.26
CA GLU A 26 -5.80 -2.71 -11.63
C GLU A 26 -5.75 -3.58 -10.38
N PRO A 27 -6.43 -4.74 -10.37
CA PRO A 27 -6.32 -5.67 -9.26
C PRO A 27 -4.89 -6.22 -9.13
N LEU A 28 -4.45 -6.50 -7.91
CA LEU A 28 -3.20 -7.18 -7.61
C LEU A 28 -3.46 -8.30 -6.62
N GLU A 29 -3.16 -9.54 -7.02
CA GLU A 29 -3.14 -10.69 -6.11
C GLU A 29 -1.79 -10.73 -5.39
N MET A 30 -1.83 -10.78 -4.05
CA MET A 30 -0.67 -10.85 -3.20
C MET A 30 -0.50 -12.25 -2.61
N VAL A 31 0.66 -12.84 -2.82
CA VAL A 31 0.98 -14.21 -2.39
C VAL A 31 2.18 -14.20 -1.46
N VAL A 32 2.10 -14.95 -0.38
CA VAL A 32 3.23 -15.23 0.51
C VAL A 32 3.67 -16.68 0.31
N ARG A 33 4.94 -16.85 -0.01
CA ARG A 33 5.62 -18.15 -0.07
C ARG A 33 6.49 -18.32 1.15
N TYR A 34 6.37 -19.44 1.80
CA TYR A 34 7.18 -19.81 2.97
C TYR A 34 7.41 -21.32 3.02
N LYS A 35 8.42 -21.71 3.77
CA LYS A 35 8.76 -23.12 3.97
C LYS A 35 8.14 -23.64 5.26
N LYS A 36 7.42 -24.75 5.19
CA LYS A 36 6.89 -25.48 6.34
C LYS A 36 7.16 -26.95 6.15
N GLU A 37 7.70 -27.63 7.17
CA GLU A 37 8.03 -29.06 7.14
C GLU A 37 8.83 -29.46 5.88
N ASN A 38 9.76 -28.59 5.49
CA ASN A 38 10.61 -28.72 4.32
C ASN A 38 9.91 -28.54 2.94
N GLU A 39 8.63 -28.22 2.90
CA GLU A 39 7.86 -27.94 1.68
C GLU A 39 7.58 -26.46 1.50
N TRP A 40 7.60 -25.99 0.24
CA TRP A 40 7.23 -24.64 -0.12
C TRP A 40 5.71 -24.53 -0.23
N ILE A 41 5.14 -23.59 0.50
CA ILE A 41 3.71 -23.30 0.49
C ILE A 41 3.49 -21.88 -0.06
N ASP A 42 2.62 -21.76 -1.05
CA ASP A 42 2.11 -20.49 -1.56
C ASP A 42 0.71 -20.22 -1.01
N ASN A 43 0.53 -19.09 -0.33
CA ASN A 43 -0.78 -18.64 0.13
C ASN A 43 -1.12 -17.27 -0.46
N SER A 44 -2.24 -17.19 -1.17
CA SER A 44 -2.84 -15.92 -1.52
C SER A 44 -3.42 -15.28 -0.25
N ILE A 45 -2.95 -14.09 0.08
CA ILE A 45 -3.31 -13.38 1.29
C ILE A 45 -4.31 -12.26 1.04
N SER A 46 -4.26 -11.63 -0.14
CA SER A 46 -5.15 -10.51 -0.48
C SER A 46 -5.24 -10.31 -1.97
N ILE A 47 -6.37 -9.74 -2.40
CA ILE A 47 -6.50 -9.09 -3.71
C ILE A 47 -6.94 -7.65 -3.44
N THR A 48 -6.21 -6.69 -3.97
CA THR A 48 -6.50 -5.26 -3.80
C THR A 48 -6.43 -4.52 -5.12
N MET A 49 -7.20 -3.45 -5.25
CA MET A 49 -7.00 -2.51 -6.35
C MET A 49 -5.78 -1.65 -6.06
N ARG A 50 -4.98 -1.36 -7.07
CA ARG A 50 -3.82 -0.48 -6.92
C ARG A 50 -3.50 0.29 -8.20
N THR A 51 -2.84 1.43 -8.09
CA THR A 51 -2.15 2.07 -9.20
C THR A 51 -0.81 1.36 -9.42
N PRO A 52 -0.59 0.73 -10.60
CA PRO A 52 0.63 -0.03 -10.85
C PRO A 52 1.89 0.82 -10.70
N LYS A 53 2.97 0.24 -10.23
CA LYS A 53 4.40 0.60 -10.22
C LYS A 53 5.13 0.33 -8.90
N ASN A 54 4.46 0.44 -7.76
CA ASN A 54 5.09 0.28 -6.44
C ASN A 54 4.55 -0.96 -5.73
N ASP A 55 4.34 -2.03 -6.50
CA ASP A 55 3.70 -3.27 -6.02
C ASP A 55 4.54 -3.96 -4.95
N GLU A 56 5.87 -3.90 -5.06
CA GLU A 56 6.79 -4.43 -4.05
C GLU A 56 6.63 -3.70 -2.71
N ASP A 57 6.57 -2.38 -2.75
CA ASP A 57 6.38 -1.57 -1.55
C ASP A 57 5.03 -1.82 -0.89
N LEU A 58 4.00 -2.03 -1.72
CA LEU A 58 2.64 -2.29 -1.25
C LEU A 58 2.57 -3.60 -0.48
N ILE A 59 3.10 -4.70 -1.05
CA ILE A 59 3.05 -6.01 -0.38
C ILE A 59 3.96 -6.05 0.85
N VAL A 60 5.17 -5.50 0.79
CA VAL A 60 6.07 -5.44 1.95
C VAL A 60 5.46 -4.62 3.08
N GLY A 61 4.85 -3.48 2.75
CA GLY A 61 4.14 -2.65 3.72
C GLY A 61 2.95 -3.37 4.35
N LEU A 62 2.17 -4.11 3.57
CA LEU A 62 1.08 -4.94 4.08
C LEU A 62 1.59 -5.99 5.07
N LEU A 63 2.62 -6.75 4.69
CA LEU A 63 3.17 -7.80 5.55
C LEU A 63 3.70 -7.24 6.87
N PHE A 64 4.31 -6.07 6.84
CA PHE A 64 4.79 -5.38 8.04
C PHE A 64 3.63 -4.88 8.91
N CYS A 65 2.62 -4.25 8.31
CA CYS A 65 1.46 -3.73 9.05
C CYS A 65 0.60 -4.84 9.67
N GLU A 66 0.54 -6.01 9.03
CA GLU A 66 -0.16 -7.18 9.57
C GLU A 66 0.71 -8.02 10.53
N GLY A 67 1.95 -7.58 10.79
CA GLY A 67 2.86 -8.23 11.74
C GLY A 67 3.43 -9.56 11.26
N ILE A 68 3.33 -9.86 9.97
CA ILE A 68 3.85 -11.09 9.35
C ILE A 68 5.37 -11.04 9.29
N VAL A 69 5.91 -9.88 8.94
CA VAL A 69 7.34 -9.57 8.96
C VAL A 69 7.60 -8.39 9.90
N GLN A 70 8.74 -8.40 10.58
CA GLN A 70 9.17 -7.32 11.46
C GLN A 70 10.41 -6.60 10.92
N LYS A 71 11.13 -7.27 10.03
CA LYS A 71 12.37 -6.76 9.43
C LYS A 71 12.42 -7.16 7.97
N ILE A 72 13.03 -6.30 7.16
CA ILE A 72 13.22 -6.58 5.73
C ILE A 72 14.09 -7.83 5.49
N SER A 73 14.99 -8.15 6.43
CA SER A 73 15.83 -9.34 6.36
C SER A 73 15.07 -10.67 6.49
N GLU A 74 13.80 -10.65 6.84
CA GLU A 74 12.92 -11.84 6.85
C GLU A 74 12.37 -12.15 5.46
N ILE A 75 12.52 -11.24 4.51
CA ILE A 75 12.12 -11.40 3.12
C ILE A 75 13.33 -11.83 2.30
N GLU A 76 13.21 -12.98 1.65
CA GLU A 76 14.23 -13.50 0.74
C GLU A 76 14.10 -12.85 -0.66
N LYS A 77 12.86 -12.78 -1.17
CA LYS A 77 12.59 -12.32 -2.53
C LYS A 77 11.19 -11.73 -2.67
N VAL A 78 11.08 -10.72 -3.51
CA VAL A 78 9.80 -10.18 -4.01
C VAL A 78 9.82 -10.26 -5.53
N GLU A 79 8.76 -10.80 -6.14
CA GLU A 79 8.71 -10.97 -7.59
C GLU A 79 7.28 -10.87 -8.13
N LEU A 80 7.13 -10.25 -9.29
CA LEU A 80 5.89 -10.28 -10.06
C LEU A 80 5.77 -11.63 -10.78
N LEU A 81 4.56 -12.17 -10.86
CA LEU A 81 4.26 -13.48 -11.42
C LEU A 81 3.16 -13.40 -12.48
N GLY A 82 3.12 -14.46 -13.29
CA GLY A 82 2.10 -14.64 -14.34
C GLY A 82 2.40 -13.86 -15.60
N ASP A 83 1.54 -14.05 -16.58
CA ASP A 83 1.63 -13.37 -17.85
C ASP A 83 1.17 -11.92 -17.70
N LYS A 84 1.65 -11.09 -18.59
CA LYS A 84 1.15 -9.73 -18.74
C LYS A 84 -0.23 -9.77 -19.36
N VAL A 85 -1.19 -9.13 -18.72
CA VAL A 85 -2.60 -9.19 -19.09
C VAL A 85 -3.23 -7.79 -19.15
N GLY A 86 -4.42 -7.75 -19.76
CA GLY A 86 -5.24 -6.55 -19.80
C GLY A 86 -4.73 -5.48 -20.77
N ARG A 87 -5.43 -4.33 -20.76
CA ARG A 87 -5.17 -3.20 -21.66
C ARG A 87 -3.78 -2.57 -21.47
N PHE A 88 -3.18 -2.75 -20.31
CA PHE A 88 -1.96 -2.08 -19.91
C PHE A 88 -0.75 -3.00 -19.84
N ASP A 89 -0.90 -4.27 -20.28
CA ASP A 89 0.18 -5.27 -20.34
C ASP A 89 0.91 -5.43 -18.99
N LEU A 90 0.13 -5.67 -17.94
CA LEU A 90 0.61 -5.71 -16.56
C LEU A 90 0.54 -7.13 -15.97
N GLN A 91 1.53 -7.46 -15.15
CA GLN A 91 1.46 -8.62 -14.27
C GLN A 91 0.68 -8.21 -13.01
N ASN A 92 -0.41 -8.93 -12.73
CA ASN A 92 -1.33 -8.60 -11.64
C ASN A 92 -1.25 -9.60 -10.47
N LYS A 93 -0.10 -10.23 -10.32
CA LYS A 93 0.21 -11.13 -9.21
C LYS A 93 1.62 -10.87 -8.70
N ILE A 94 1.77 -10.73 -7.38
CA ILE A 94 3.06 -10.52 -6.74
C ILE A 94 3.24 -11.54 -5.62
N ARG A 95 4.46 -12.06 -5.50
CA ARG A 95 4.84 -13.03 -4.48
C ARG A 95 6.00 -12.53 -3.63
N VAL A 96 5.86 -12.66 -2.31
CA VAL A 96 6.95 -12.50 -1.36
C VAL A 96 7.35 -13.88 -0.85
N THR A 97 8.63 -14.22 -0.97
CA THR A 97 9.23 -15.41 -0.38
C THR A 97 9.87 -15.02 0.95
N LEU A 98 9.51 -15.74 2.01
CA LEU A 98 10.07 -15.54 3.34
C LEU A 98 11.19 -16.53 3.62
N ASN A 99 12.23 -16.09 4.33
CA ASN A 99 13.37 -16.93 4.73
C ASN A 99 12.98 -18.06 5.68
N SER A 100 11.93 -17.87 6.47
CA SER A 100 11.42 -18.85 7.44
C SER A 100 9.90 -18.74 7.55
N GLY A 101 9.24 -19.87 7.77
CA GLY A 101 7.78 -19.93 7.87
C GLY A 101 7.29 -20.87 8.97
N GLU A 102 8.18 -21.45 9.77
CA GLU A 102 7.83 -22.50 10.74
C GLU A 102 6.78 -22.05 11.76
N ASN A 103 6.77 -20.78 12.14
CA ASN A 103 5.84 -20.21 13.13
C ASN A 103 4.83 -19.23 12.51
N LEU A 104 4.64 -19.27 11.19
CA LEU A 104 3.75 -18.33 10.50
C LEU A 104 2.29 -18.77 10.68
N ASP A 105 1.53 -18.03 11.47
CA ASP A 105 0.08 -18.20 11.55
C ASP A 105 -0.64 -17.35 10.48
N ILE A 106 -0.71 -17.93 9.29
CA ILE A 106 -1.40 -17.30 8.13
C ILE A 106 -2.93 -17.43 8.23
N LYS A 107 -3.45 -18.22 9.18
CA LYS A 107 -4.91 -18.39 9.31
C LYS A 107 -5.64 -17.08 9.60
N HIS A 108 -4.97 -16.13 10.26
CA HIS A 108 -5.50 -14.78 10.48
C HIS A 108 -5.52 -13.92 9.22
N LEU A 109 -4.72 -14.25 8.19
CA LEU A 109 -4.63 -13.50 6.93
C LEU A 109 -5.64 -13.94 5.87
N ARG A 110 -6.14 -15.17 5.94
CA ARG A 110 -7.20 -15.65 5.04
C ARG A 110 -8.56 -14.97 5.26
N ARG A 111 -8.62 -14.01 6.18
CA ARG A 111 -9.84 -13.27 6.46
C ARG A 111 -10.02 -12.18 5.43
N ASN A 112 -10.93 -12.43 4.52
CA ASN A 112 -11.66 -11.47 3.68
C ASN A 112 -11.12 -10.02 3.70
N PHE A 113 -10.03 -9.77 2.99
CA PHE A 113 -9.56 -8.42 2.70
C PHE A 113 -10.49 -7.64 1.76
N LEU A 114 -11.69 -8.14 1.52
CA LEU A 114 -12.81 -7.37 0.96
C LEU A 114 -13.38 -6.40 2.03
N THR A 115 -12.51 -5.79 2.81
CA THR A 115 -12.93 -4.84 3.82
C THR A 115 -12.85 -3.43 3.29
N ASN A 116 -14.01 -2.88 3.01
CA ASN A 116 -14.23 -1.51 2.56
C ASN A 116 -14.09 -0.47 3.70
N SER A 117 -13.29 -0.72 4.74
CA SER A 117 -13.20 0.23 5.84
C SER A 117 -11.84 0.93 5.89
N SER A 118 -11.91 2.24 5.90
CA SER A 118 -10.74 3.13 6.01
C SER A 118 -9.96 2.98 7.33
N CYS A 119 -10.56 2.39 8.36
CA CYS A 119 -9.93 2.24 9.69
C CYS A 119 -9.18 0.91 9.88
N GLY A 120 -9.29 -0.04 8.94
CA GLY A 120 -8.64 -1.36 9.04
C GLY A 120 -9.19 -2.28 10.15
N VAL A 121 -10.26 -1.87 10.85
CA VAL A 121 -10.88 -2.66 11.93
C VAL A 121 -11.99 -3.56 11.42
N CYS A 122 -12.78 -3.10 10.44
CA CYS A 122 -13.83 -3.93 9.85
C CYS A 122 -13.21 -5.11 9.10
N GLY A 123 -13.68 -6.33 9.41
CA GLY A 123 -13.12 -7.58 8.89
C GLY A 123 -12.21 -8.32 9.87
N LYS A 124 -11.79 -7.69 10.95
CA LYS A 124 -11.17 -8.41 12.07
C LYS A 124 -12.26 -9.09 12.89
N THR A 125 -12.17 -10.39 13.08
CA THR A 125 -13.25 -11.22 13.64
C THR A 125 -13.17 -11.40 15.15
N SER A 126 -12.12 -10.90 15.82
CA SER A 126 -11.96 -10.93 17.26
C SER A 126 -11.22 -9.69 17.78
N MET A 127 -11.44 -9.32 19.02
CA MET A 127 -10.70 -8.24 19.69
C MET A 127 -9.20 -8.56 19.76
N ASP A 128 -8.83 -9.82 19.94
CA ASP A 128 -7.43 -10.26 19.99
C ASP A 128 -6.69 -10.00 18.67
N SER A 129 -7.41 -10.01 17.54
CA SER A 129 -6.82 -9.69 16.24
C SER A 129 -6.55 -8.20 16.03
N LEU A 130 -6.95 -7.33 16.96
CA LEU A 130 -6.63 -5.92 16.99
C LEU A 130 -5.31 -5.63 17.72
N GLU A 131 -4.86 -6.54 18.56
CA GLU A 131 -3.57 -6.41 19.23
C GLU A 131 -2.43 -6.70 18.25
N ILE A 132 -1.89 -5.64 17.68
CA ILE A 132 -0.59 -5.72 17.00
C ILE A 132 0.47 -5.68 18.09
N ILE A 133 1.19 -6.78 18.27
CA ILE A 133 2.29 -6.84 19.22
C ILE A 133 3.43 -5.95 18.72
N CYS A 134 3.39 -4.68 19.12
CA CYS A 134 4.48 -3.77 18.87
C CYS A 134 5.61 -4.04 19.88
N LYS A 135 6.66 -4.72 19.44
CA LYS A 135 7.85 -5.00 20.27
C LYS A 135 8.69 -3.76 20.54
N THR A 136 8.49 -2.69 19.75
CA THR A 136 9.23 -1.45 19.89
C THR A 136 8.53 -0.54 20.89
N LYS A 137 9.20 -0.25 22.00
CA LYS A 137 8.71 0.75 22.96
C LYS A 137 8.86 2.14 22.35
N ILE A 138 7.75 2.86 22.24
CA ILE A 138 7.76 4.27 21.81
C ILE A 138 8.31 5.11 22.96
N ASN A 139 9.40 5.84 22.69
CA ASN A 139 9.88 6.84 23.64
C ASN A 139 8.97 8.07 23.56
N LYS A 140 8.34 8.45 24.67
CA LYS A 140 7.40 9.58 24.76
C LYS A 140 8.08 10.94 24.55
N ASP A 141 9.40 11.02 24.72
CA ASP A 141 10.17 12.26 24.60
C ASP A 141 10.72 12.54 23.21
N VAL A 142 10.60 11.59 22.28
CA VAL A 142 11.11 11.73 20.90
C VAL A 142 10.11 11.14 19.91
N PRO A 143 10.02 11.70 18.69
CA PRO A 143 10.69 12.94 18.24
C PRO A 143 9.97 14.20 18.74
N LYS A 144 10.74 15.22 19.15
CA LYS A 144 10.21 16.57 19.39
C LYS A 144 10.16 17.31 18.05
N ILE A 145 8.98 17.68 17.61
CA ILE A 145 8.72 18.32 16.31
C ILE A 145 8.37 19.78 16.55
N LYS A 146 8.96 20.70 15.77
CA LYS A 146 8.64 22.12 15.82
C LYS A 146 7.25 22.37 15.24
N ASN A 147 6.44 23.21 15.88
CA ASN A 147 5.11 23.58 15.39
C ASN A 147 5.14 24.16 13.97
N SER A 148 6.18 24.95 13.65
CA SER A 148 6.37 25.50 12.31
C SER A 148 6.63 24.45 11.22
N LEU A 149 7.02 23.23 11.59
CA LEU A 149 7.15 22.11 10.66
C LEU A 149 5.78 21.48 10.38
N ILE A 150 4.97 21.30 11.42
CA ILE A 150 3.65 20.66 11.29
C ILE A 150 2.80 21.38 10.23
N THR A 151 2.82 22.71 10.23
CA THR A 151 2.08 23.52 9.25
C THR A 151 2.59 23.39 7.81
N LYS A 152 3.83 22.97 7.62
CA LYS A 152 4.46 22.78 6.30
C LYS A 152 4.32 21.35 5.75
N ILE A 153 4.03 20.36 6.60
CA ILE A 153 3.93 18.95 6.21
C ILE A 153 2.97 18.71 5.03
N PRO A 154 1.76 19.31 4.99
CA PRO A 154 0.84 19.10 3.87
C PRO A 154 1.43 19.54 2.52
N ASP A 155 2.14 20.65 2.48
CA ASP A 155 2.77 21.16 1.25
C ASP A 155 3.95 20.29 0.84
N LEU A 156 4.77 19.83 1.79
CA LEU A 156 5.87 18.90 1.54
C LEU A 156 5.34 17.57 0.98
N LEU A 157 4.25 17.05 1.56
CA LEU A 157 3.61 15.85 1.05
C LEU A 157 3.11 16.06 -0.38
N ARG A 158 2.41 17.16 -0.65
CA ARG A 158 1.89 17.49 -1.98
C ARG A 158 2.97 17.57 -3.05
N GLN A 159 4.12 18.15 -2.74
CA GLN A 159 5.27 18.21 -3.65
C GLN A 159 5.80 16.82 -4.05
N SER A 160 5.63 15.83 -3.18
CA SER A 160 6.05 14.44 -3.44
C SER A 160 5.00 13.61 -4.20
N GLN A 161 3.79 14.15 -4.42
CA GLN A 161 2.68 13.46 -5.07
C GLN A 161 2.59 13.79 -6.56
N SER A 162 3.51 13.27 -7.37
CA SER A 162 3.56 13.54 -8.81
C SER A 162 2.31 13.07 -9.56
N GLU A 163 1.69 11.96 -9.15
CA GLU A 163 0.48 11.44 -9.77
C GLU A 163 -0.74 12.30 -9.41
N PHE A 164 -0.87 12.71 -8.14
CA PHE A 164 -1.90 13.65 -7.70
C PHE A 164 -1.83 14.98 -8.46
N SER A 165 -0.63 15.49 -8.68
CA SER A 165 -0.43 16.75 -9.40
C SER A 165 -0.91 16.68 -10.85
N LYS A 166 -0.92 15.48 -11.46
CA LYS A 166 -1.36 15.25 -12.84
C LYS A 166 -2.85 14.94 -12.96
N THR A 167 -3.39 14.18 -12.03
CA THR A 167 -4.72 13.56 -12.14
C THR A 167 -5.73 14.12 -11.13
N GLY A 168 -5.26 14.78 -10.07
CA GLY A 168 -6.10 15.18 -8.93
C GLY A 168 -6.61 14.01 -8.09
N GLY A 169 -6.18 12.80 -8.39
CA GLY A 169 -6.55 11.57 -7.71
C GLY A 169 -5.43 10.99 -6.86
N ILE A 170 -5.77 10.00 -6.05
CA ILE A 170 -4.89 9.20 -5.19
C ILE A 170 -4.60 9.86 -3.84
N HIS A 171 -4.88 9.09 -2.78
CA HIS A 171 -4.50 9.43 -1.42
C HIS A 171 -3.02 9.11 -1.19
N ALA A 172 -2.37 9.86 -0.31
CA ALA A 172 -0.97 9.62 0.04
C ALA A 172 -0.76 9.59 1.55
N SER A 173 0.21 8.79 1.96
CA SER A 173 0.79 8.81 3.29
C SER A 173 2.29 9.01 3.17
N ALA A 174 2.89 9.74 4.10
CA ALA A 174 4.33 9.93 4.13
C ALA A 174 4.90 9.85 5.53
N LEU A 175 6.13 9.37 5.62
CA LEU A 175 6.91 9.35 6.84
C LEU A 175 7.92 10.50 6.80
N PHE A 176 7.90 11.34 7.83
CA PHE A 176 8.79 12.50 7.96
C PHE A 176 9.73 12.32 9.14
N ASN A 177 10.96 12.77 9.00
CA ASN A 177 11.86 12.92 10.12
C ASN A 177 11.61 14.26 10.87
N LYS A 178 12.31 14.49 11.97
CA LYS A 178 12.16 15.70 12.81
C LYS A 178 12.54 17.02 12.10
N GLU A 179 13.28 16.96 11.00
CA GLU A 179 13.63 18.10 10.16
C GLU A 179 12.62 18.33 9.03
N GLY A 180 11.61 17.47 8.89
CA GLY A 180 10.62 17.53 7.82
C GLY A 180 11.08 16.94 6.50
N LYS A 181 12.19 16.21 6.51
CA LYS A 181 12.64 15.49 5.33
C LYS A 181 11.79 14.23 5.17
N ILE A 182 11.21 14.04 3.99
CA ILE A 182 10.44 12.85 3.66
C ILE A 182 11.40 11.67 3.53
N GLY A 183 11.21 10.65 4.36
CA GLY A 183 11.90 9.37 4.21
C GLY A 183 11.24 8.52 3.13
N ARG A 184 9.90 8.51 3.11
CA ARG A 184 9.10 7.83 2.10
C ARG A 184 7.73 8.47 2.00
N ALA A 185 7.25 8.63 0.77
CA ALA A 185 5.87 8.95 0.47
C ALA A 185 5.27 7.82 -0.37
N SER A 186 4.11 7.31 0.02
CA SER A 186 3.37 6.31 -0.73
C SER A 186 2.01 6.88 -1.11
N CYS A 187 1.67 6.78 -2.37
CA CYS A 187 0.32 7.07 -2.84
C CYS A 187 -0.49 5.78 -2.66
N ARG A 188 -1.53 5.84 -1.83
CA ARG A 188 -2.45 4.72 -1.62
C ARG A 188 -3.79 5.09 -2.22
N GLU A 189 -4.33 4.19 -2.97
CA GLU A 189 -5.72 4.24 -3.36
C GLU A 189 -6.62 3.96 -2.17
N ARG A 190 -7.81 4.55 -2.25
CA ARG A 190 -8.85 4.28 -1.29
C ARG A 190 -9.41 2.90 -1.60
N VAL A 191 -9.25 1.98 -0.70
CA VAL A 191 -10.03 0.73 -0.68
C VAL A 191 -11.35 1.01 0.02
#